data_425e6efcb9f2f4d97f6b00fce92b940f
#
_entry.id   425e6efcb9f2f4d97f6b00fce92b940f
#
_cell.length_a   1.000
_cell.length_b   1.000
_cell.length_c   1.000
_cell.angle_alpha   90.00
_cell.angle_beta   90.00
_cell.angle_gamma   90.00
#
_symmetry.space_group_name_H-M   'P 1'
#
loop_
_entity.id
_entity.type
_entity.pdbx_description
1 polymer ?
#
loop_
_entity_poly.entity_id
_entity_poly.type
_entity_poly.pdbx_seq_one_letter_code
_entity_poly.pdbx_strand_id
1 'polypeptide(L)'
;KVNAAVRVAPQVTEFREYDMPDIPPEAALLKVEVAGICGTDVKFYSKPPFEGPVIMGHENIGYIAKAGKIFQERRGLKEGDMVFAEHYVGCMDCEWCHKGEYRLCMYTDWRKFPEGLRFGYTLAERAPHLFGGFAEYMYLPWNSVIHKIPDGLSAEHAGVVTPMANGIQWALFDCGVGYDSRVLIQGPG
;
A
#
# COMPACT_ATOMS: atom_id res chain seq x y z
N LYS A 1 -6.33 -18.60 9.74
CA LYS A 1 -5.35 -17.72 10.41
C LYS A 1 -4.42 -17.10 9.38
N VAL A 2 -3.89 -15.92 9.65
CA VAL A 2 -2.95 -15.16 8.82
C VAL A 2 -1.76 -14.77 9.69
N ASN A 3 -0.57 -15.09 9.25
CA ASN A 3 0.65 -14.67 9.92
C ASN A 3 1.07 -13.26 9.46
N ALA A 4 1.52 -12.44 10.39
CA ALA A 4 2.06 -11.13 10.11
C ALA A 4 3.30 -10.84 10.98
N ALA A 5 4.26 -10.13 10.39
CA ALA A 5 5.38 -9.55 11.10
C ALA A 5 4.97 -8.16 11.62
N VAL A 6 4.77 -8.05 12.91
CA VAL A 6 4.26 -6.85 13.58
C VAL A 6 5.41 -6.14 14.29
N ARG A 7 5.69 -4.92 13.89
CA ARG A 7 6.62 -4.07 14.63
C ARG A 7 5.90 -3.59 15.91
N VAL A 8 6.40 -3.98 17.07
CA VAL A 8 5.77 -3.70 18.37
C VAL A 8 6.50 -2.61 19.18
N ALA A 9 7.78 -2.44 18.94
CA ALA A 9 8.62 -1.42 19.56
C ALA A 9 9.77 -1.05 18.59
N PRO A 10 10.53 0.02 18.82
CA PRO A 10 11.70 0.33 18.02
C PRO A 10 12.64 -0.88 17.89
N GLN A 11 12.88 -1.31 16.64
CA GLN A 11 13.73 -2.46 16.29
C GLN A 11 13.26 -3.82 16.86
N VAL A 12 11.97 -3.92 17.23
CA VAL A 12 11.38 -5.17 17.73
C VAL A 12 10.21 -5.57 16.86
N THR A 13 10.30 -6.78 16.32
CA THR A 13 9.23 -7.41 15.53
C THR A 13 8.79 -8.69 16.22
N GLU A 14 7.48 -8.90 16.28
CA GLU A 14 6.84 -10.14 16.69
C GLU A 14 6.08 -10.76 15.53
N PHE A 15 6.07 -12.08 15.46
CA PHE A 15 5.14 -12.80 14.58
C PHE A 15 3.82 -12.97 15.34
N ARG A 16 2.74 -12.48 14.74
CA ARG A 16 1.38 -12.58 15.30
C ARG A 16 0.44 -13.23 14.29
N GLU A 17 -0.50 -13.98 14.82
CA GLU A 17 -1.60 -14.57 14.04
C GLU A 17 -2.85 -13.69 14.17
N TYR A 18 -3.50 -13.44 13.04
CA TYR A 18 -4.79 -12.77 12.95
C TYR A 18 -5.84 -13.72 12.38
N ASP A 19 -7.10 -13.49 12.69
CA ASP A 19 -8.18 -14.18 12.00
C ASP A 19 -8.30 -13.68 10.57
N MET A 20 -8.65 -14.59 9.65
CA MET A 20 -8.99 -14.21 8.29
C MET A 20 -10.23 -13.32 8.35
N PRO A 21 -10.18 -12.07 7.82
CA PRO A 21 -11.31 -11.17 7.91
C PRO A 21 -12.47 -11.61 7.00
N ASP A 22 -13.68 -11.28 7.43
CA ASP A 22 -14.82 -11.33 6.52
C ASP A 22 -14.67 -10.25 5.44
N ILE A 23 -15.00 -10.60 4.20
CA ILE A 23 -14.87 -9.69 3.06
C ILE A 23 -16.26 -9.21 2.66
N PRO A 24 -16.61 -7.97 2.97
CA PRO A 24 -17.86 -7.37 2.54
C PRO A 24 -17.92 -7.18 1.03
N PRO A 25 -19.12 -6.93 0.46
CA PRO A 25 -19.31 -6.85 -0.99
C PRO A 25 -18.40 -5.87 -1.72
N GLU A 26 -17.99 -4.79 -1.07
CA GLU A 26 -17.18 -3.69 -1.64
C GLU A 26 -15.68 -3.79 -1.36
N ALA A 27 -15.23 -4.81 -0.64
CA ALA A 27 -13.84 -5.00 -0.24
C ALA A 27 -13.21 -6.24 -0.90
N ALA A 28 -11.90 -6.38 -0.71
CA ALA A 28 -11.16 -7.56 -1.15
C ALA A 28 -10.06 -7.96 -0.16
N LEU A 29 -9.50 -9.13 -0.37
CA LEU A 29 -8.34 -9.64 0.32
C LEU A 29 -7.23 -9.89 -0.69
N LEU A 30 -6.08 -9.31 -0.47
CA LEU A 30 -4.87 -9.51 -1.25
C LEU A 30 -4.04 -10.60 -0.58
N LYS A 31 -3.69 -11.67 -1.29
CA LYS A 31 -2.59 -12.55 -0.91
C LYS A 31 -1.29 -11.87 -1.34
N VAL A 32 -0.48 -11.46 -0.39
CA VAL A 32 0.77 -10.76 -0.67
C VAL A 32 1.77 -11.74 -1.25
N GLU A 33 2.35 -11.40 -2.39
CA GLU A 33 3.40 -12.17 -3.07
C GLU A 33 4.76 -11.52 -2.87
N VAL A 34 4.81 -10.19 -3.04
CA VAL A 34 6.01 -9.37 -2.82
C VAL A 34 5.64 -8.13 -2.03
N ALA A 35 6.38 -7.84 -0.99
CA ALA A 35 6.32 -6.60 -0.25
C ALA A 35 7.71 -5.94 -0.24
N GLY A 36 7.85 -4.83 -0.94
CA GLY A 36 9.09 -4.06 -0.98
C GLY A 36 9.43 -3.46 0.38
N ILE A 37 10.72 -3.44 0.72
CA ILE A 37 11.23 -2.74 1.90
C ILE A 37 11.72 -1.36 1.49
N CYS A 38 10.95 -0.34 1.80
CA CYS A 38 11.28 1.06 1.53
C CYS A 38 12.27 1.62 2.56
N GLY A 39 13.04 2.62 2.19
CA GLY A 39 13.85 3.38 3.15
C GLY A 39 13.03 3.97 4.31
N THR A 40 11.75 4.23 4.09
CA THR A 40 10.80 4.65 5.13
C THR A 40 10.54 3.53 6.15
N ASP A 41 10.44 2.28 5.72
CA ASP A 41 10.29 1.14 6.63
C ASP A 41 11.52 1.02 7.54
N VAL A 42 12.73 1.12 6.98
CA VAL A 42 13.98 1.10 7.75
C VAL A 42 14.02 2.23 8.79
N LYS A 43 13.63 3.45 8.39
CA LYS A 43 13.56 4.60 9.29
C LYS A 43 12.53 4.38 10.41
N PHE A 44 11.33 3.93 10.08
CA PHE A 44 10.24 3.76 11.04
C PHE A 44 10.38 2.50 11.90
N TYR A 45 11.14 1.53 11.44
CA TYR A 45 11.54 0.39 12.26
C TYR A 45 12.34 0.87 13.48
N SER A 46 13.26 1.80 13.28
CA SER A 46 14.14 2.33 14.35
C SER A 46 13.52 3.51 15.11
N LYS A 47 12.88 4.43 14.39
CA LYS A 47 12.30 5.68 14.92
C LYS A 47 10.88 5.88 14.39
N PRO A 48 9.90 5.16 14.93
CA PRO A 48 8.54 5.26 14.46
C PRO A 48 7.94 6.62 14.80
N PRO A 49 7.12 7.16 13.88
CA PRO A 49 6.35 8.36 14.16
C PRO A 49 4.97 8.05 14.78
N PHE A 50 4.70 6.80 15.10
CA PHE A 50 3.44 6.30 15.67
C PHE A 50 3.70 5.51 16.95
N GLU A 51 2.73 5.56 17.85
CA GLU A 51 2.71 4.76 19.07
C GLU A 51 1.83 3.50 18.84
N GLY A 52 2.35 2.33 19.23
CA GLY A 52 1.64 1.06 19.09
C GLY A 52 2.17 0.15 17.98
N PRO A 53 1.61 -1.08 17.96
CA PRO A 53 1.99 -2.10 16.98
C PRO A 53 1.51 -1.76 15.57
N VAL A 54 2.34 -2.03 14.56
CA VAL A 54 2.01 -1.83 13.14
C VAL A 54 2.51 -2.99 12.31
N ILE A 55 1.69 -3.49 11.42
CA ILE A 55 2.12 -4.33 10.29
C ILE A 55 2.65 -3.37 9.23
N MET A 56 3.97 -3.33 9.04
CA MET A 56 4.62 -2.44 8.09
C MET A 56 4.52 -3.00 6.65
N GLY A 57 5.24 -2.40 5.70
CA GLY A 57 5.19 -2.78 4.29
C GLY A 57 4.07 -2.06 3.53
N HIS A 58 4.47 -1.24 2.56
CA HIS A 58 3.55 -0.36 1.81
C HIS A 58 3.81 -0.37 0.30
N GLU A 59 4.70 -1.22 -0.18
CA GLU A 59 4.97 -1.46 -1.61
C GLU A 59 4.57 -2.90 -1.93
N ASN A 60 3.26 -3.14 -2.15
CA ASN A 60 2.67 -4.47 -2.08
C ASN A 60 2.14 -4.92 -3.43
N ILE A 61 2.68 -6.04 -3.90
CA ILE A 61 2.20 -6.80 -5.05
C ILE A 61 1.62 -8.11 -4.55
N GLY A 62 0.50 -8.52 -5.12
CA GLY A 62 -0.09 -9.81 -4.77
C GLY A 62 -1.27 -10.16 -5.65
N TYR A 63 -1.92 -11.25 -5.31
CA TYR A 63 -3.08 -11.76 -6.02
C TYR A 63 -4.35 -11.47 -5.23
N ILE A 64 -5.42 -11.08 -5.91
CA ILE A 64 -6.75 -11.00 -5.29
C ILE A 64 -7.15 -12.42 -4.87
N ALA A 65 -7.11 -12.68 -3.56
CA ALA A 65 -7.44 -13.99 -3.01
C ALA A 65 -8.95 -14.18 -2.80
N LYS A 66 -9.63 -13.07 -2.45
CA LYS A 66 -11.09 -13.01 -2.30
C LYS A 66 -11.57 -11.60 -2.63
N ALA A 67 -12.67 -11.47 -3.32
CA ALA A 67 -13.25 -10.18 -3.64
C ALA A 67 -14.77 -10.21 -3.55
N GLY A 68 -15.34 -9.18 -2.91
CA GLY A 68 -16.78 -8.98 -2.89
C GLY A 68 -17.33 -8.62 -4.27
N LYS A 69 -18.61 -8.89 -4.49
CA LYS A 69 -19.24 -8.69 -5.82
C LYS A 69 -19.17 -7.25 -6.30
N ILE A 70 -19.46 -6.29 -5.43
CA ILE A 70 -19.41 -4.86 -5.77
C ILE A 70 -17.98 -4.41 -6.11
N PHE A 71 -16.97 -4.92 -5.37
CA PHE A 71 -15.57 -4.66 -5.65
C PHE A 71 -15.21 -5.12 -7.06
N GLN A 72 -15.57 -6.36 -7.44
CA GLN A 72 -15.30 -6.92 -8.76
C GLN A 72 -15.97 -6.11 -9.88
N GLU A 73 -17.27 -5.82 -9.75
CA GLU A 73 -18.04 -5.09 -10.74
C GLU A 73 -17.51 -3.66 -10.97
N ARG A 74 -17.18 -2.94 -9.89
CA ARG A 74 -16.71 -1.54 -9.99
C ARG A 74 -15.29 -1.40 -10.52
N ARG A 75 -14.45 -2.38 -10.28
CA ARG A 75 -13.01 -2.30 -10.60
C ARG A 75 -12.60 -3.13 -11.81
N GLY A 76 -13.46 -4.01 -12.29
CA GLY A 76 -13.10 -4.95 -13.35
C GLY A 76 -12.01 -5.94 -12.92
N LEU A 77 -11.86 -6.17 -11.62
CA LEU A 77 -10.89 -7.09 -11.03
C LEU A 77 -11.59 -8.33 -10.51
N LYS A 78 -10.92 -9.47 -10.58
CA LYS A 78 -11.41 -10.76 -10.09
C LYS A 78 -10.37 -11.50 -9.26
N GLU A 79 -10.82 -12.52 -8.57
CA GLU A 79 -9.92 -13.45 -7.87
C GLU A 79 -8.91 -14.05 -8.84
N GLY A 80 -7.64 -14.10 -8.42
CA GLY A 80 -6.51 -14.52 -9.23
C GLY A 80 -5.83 -13.40 -10.02
N ASP A 81 -6.41 -12.21 -10.17
CA ASP A 81 -5.71 -11.08 -10.78
C ASP A 81 -4.55 -10.63 -9.91
N MET A 82 -3.37 -10.45 -10.52
CA MET A 82 -2.22 -9.85 -9.87
C MET A 82 -2.35 -8.33 -9.89
N VAL A 83 -2.16 -7.71 -8.73
CA VAL A 83 -2.37 -6.26 -8.55
C VAL A 83 -1.27 -5.63 -7.70
N PHE A 84 -1.07 -4.34 -7.91
CA PHE A 84 -0.39 -3.42 -7.01
C PHE A 84 -1.42 -2.63 -6.22
N ALA A 85 -1.24 -2.53 -4.91
CA ALA A 85 -2.07 -1.70 -4.05
C ALA A 85 -1.27 -0.49 -3.55
N GLU A 86 -1.72 0.72 -3.90
CA GLU A 86 -1.11 1.94 -3.40
C GLU A 86 -1.34 2.09 -1.90
N HIS A 87 -0.37 2.65 -1.21
CA HIS A 87 -0.44 2.73 0.25
C HIS A 87 -1.37 3.83 0.79
N TYR A 88 -1.77 4.79 -0.04
CA TYR A 88 -2.73 5.81 0.34
C TYR A 88 -4.16 5.29 0.20
N VAL A 89 -4.93 5.36 1.28
CA VAL A 89 -6.36 5.00 1.29
C VAL A 89 -7.16 6.29 1.52
N GLY A 90 -7.46 6.99 0.43
CA GLY A 90 -8.14 8.29 0.48
C GLY A 90 -9.60 8.18 0.91
N CYS A 91 -10.20 9.28 1.39
CA CYS A 91 -11.63 9.30 1.74
C CYS A 91 -12.56 9.24 0.52
N MET A 92 -12.04 9.49 -0.69
CA MET A 92 -12.74 9.56 -1.98
C MET A 92 -13.83 10.64 -2.08
N ASP A 93 -13.88 11.58 -1.12
CA ASP A 93 -14.91 12.62 -1.03
C ASP A 93 -14.37 14.05 -0.88
N CYS A 94 -13.10 14.25 -0.52
CA CYS A 94 -12.51 15.57 -0.40
C CYS A 94 -12.05 16.13 -1.76
N GLU A 95 -11.80 17.44 -1.81
CA GLU A 95 -11.31 18.15 -3.00
C GLU A 95 -10.10 17.46 -3.65
N TRP A 96 -9.15 17.00 -2.85
CA TRP A 96 -7.94 16.32 -3.35
C TRP A 96 -8.25 14.97 -3.99
N CYS A 97 -9.14 14.19 -3.37
CA CYS A 97 -9.58 12.92 -3.95
C CYS A 97 -10.33 13.14 -5.27
N HIS A 98 -11.21 14.13 -5.36
CA HIS A 98 -11.93 14.46 -6.58
C HIS A 98 -11.00 14.93 -7.71
N LYS A 99 -9.86 15.53 -7.39
CA LYS A 99 -8.82 15.93 -8.36
C LYS A 99 -7.88 14.77 -8.76
N GLY A 100 -8.05 13.57 -8.18
CA GLY A 100 -7.11 12.46 -8.37
C GLY A 100 -5.83 12.56 -7.52
N GLU A 101 -5.72 13.59 -6.68
CA GLU A 101 -4.59 13.83 -5.78
C GLU A 101 -4.83 13.22 -4.38
N TYR A 102 -5.36 12.00 -4.34
CA TYR A 102 -5.72 11.30 -3.08
C TYR A 102 -4.53 11.14 -2.11
N ARG A 103 -3.28 11.21 -2.61
CA ARG A 103 -2.07 11.27 -1.76
C ARG A 103 -2.05 12.50 -0.84
N LEU A 104 -2.76 13.58 -1.19
CA LEU A 104 -2.91 14.80 -0.39
C LEU A 104 -4.16 14.78 0.48
N CYS A 105 -4.93 13.71 0.44
CA CYS A 105 -6.11 13.54 1.27
C CYS A 105 -5.74 13.58 2.75
N MET A 106 -6.36 14.47 3.50
CA MET A 106 -6.08 14.63 4.94
C MET A 106 -6.35 13.36 5.74
N TYR A 107 -7.37 12.59 5.34
CA TYR A 107 -7.74 11.33 6.00
C TYR A 107 -6.72 10.19 5.81
N THR A 108 -5.72 10.37 4.96
CA THR A 108 -4.57 9.46 4.89
C THR A 108 -3.45 9.83 5.86
N ASP A 109 -3.55 10.98 6.52
CA ASP A 109 -2.59 11.41 7.54
C ASP A 109 -3.00 10.85 8.92
N TRP A 110 -2.57 9.64 9.18
CA TRP A 110 -2.81 8.92 10.44
C TRP A 110 -2.35 9.70 11.70
N ARG A 111 -1.49 10.71 11.57
CA ARG A 111 -1.05 11.58 12.67
C ARG A 111 -2.12 12.60 13.08
N LYS A 112 -2.98 12.98 12.15
CA LYS A 112 -4.04 13.98 12.37
C LYS A 112 -5.42 13.34 12.47
N PHE A 113 -5.61 12.21 11.80
CA PHE A 113 -6.88 11.51 11.71
C PHE A 113 -6.69 10.04 12.09
N PRO A 114 -6.93 9.68 13.35
CA PRO A 114 -6.79 8.30 13.82
C PRO A 114 -7.66 7.28 13.05
N GLU A 115 -8.80 7.74 12.50
CA GLU A 115 -9.64 6.91 11.63
C GLU A 115 -9.12 6.80 10.19
N GLY A 116 -8.15 7.60 9.81
CA GLY A 116 -7.52 7.54 8.49
C GLY A 116 -6.82 6.21 8.27
N LEU A 117 -6.82 5.72 7.01
CA LEU A 117 -6.17 4.48 6.63
C LEU A 117 -4.97 4.76 5.74
N ARG A 118 -3.89 4.04 6.02
CA ARG A 118 -2.72 4.01 5.16
C ARG A 118 -2.01 2.68 5.34
N PHE A 119 -1.81 1.94 4.26
CA PHE A 119 -1.13 0.64 4.32
C PHE A 119 0.30 0.78 4.82
N GLY A 120 0.69 -0.09 5.75
CA GLY A 120 2.00 -0.06 6.40
C GLY A 120 2.16 0.96 7.53
N TYR A 121 1.10 1.74 7.85
CA TYR A 121 1.13 2.79 8.88
C TYR A 121 -0.04 2.72 9.86
N THR A 122 -1.08 2.01 9.51
CA THR A 122 -2.26 1.84 10.36
C THR A 122 -1.97 0.87 11.50
N LEU A 123 -2.42 1.21 12.71
CA LEU A 123 -2.20 0.37 13.90
C LEU A 123 -2.79 -1.04 13.70
N ALA A 124 -2.06 -2.05 14.16
CA ALA A 124 -2.42 -3.44 13.96
C ALA A 124 -3.69 -3.87 14.75
N GLU A 125 -4.02 -3.13 15.81
CA GLU A 125 -5.27 -3.36 16.58
C GLU A 125 -6.52 -2.89 15.83
N ARG A 126 -6.40 -2.06 14.80
CA ARG A 126 -7.56 -1.58 14.05
C ARG A 126 -8.19 -2.72 13.25
N ALA A 127 -9.47 -3.02 13.52
CA ALA A 127 -10.22 -3.99 12.73
C ALA A 127 -10.46 -3.51 11.28
N PRO A 128 -10.48 -4.42 10.29
CA PRO A 128 -10.35 -5.86 10.40
C PRO A 128 -8.90 -6.35 10.42
N HIS A 129 -7.97 -5.53 10.85
CA HIS A 129 -6.53 -5.78 10.87
C HIS A 129 -5.92 -5.88 9.47
N LEU A 130 -4.69 -6.34 9.32
CA LEU A 130 -4.02 -6.65 8.05
C LEU A 130 -3.89 -5.44 7.10
N PHE A 131 -3.56 -4.26 7.64
CA PHE A 131 -3.33 -3.04 6.85
C PHE A 131 -1.86 -2.79 6.50
N GLY A 132 -1.08 -3.84 6.28
CA GLY A 132 0.32 -3.74 5.86
C GLY A 132 0.80 -5.01 5.18
N GLY A 133 1.79 -4.87 4.31
CA GLY A 133 2.26 -5.94 3.43
C GLY A 133 3.20 -6.95 4.07
N PHE A 134 3.72 -6.69 5.28
CA PHE A 134 4.53 -7.69 5.98
C PHE A 134 3.64 -8.72 6.69
N ALA A 135 2.65 -9.23 5.93
CA ALA A 135 1.72 -10.27 6.29
C ALA A 135 1.41 -11.15 5.08
N GLU A 136 0.93 -12.36 5.31
CA GLU A 136 0.54 -13.27 4.22
C GLU A 136 -0.63 -12.71 3.39
N TYR A 137 -1.51 -11.95 4.05
CA TYR A 137 -2.67 -11.31 3.41
C TYR A 137 -2.83 -9.86 3.88
N MET A 138 -3.36 -9.03 3.00
CA MET A 138 -3.69 -7.64 3.28
C MET A 138 -5.15 -7.35 2.94
N TYR A 139 -5.87 -6.70 3.86
CA TYR A 139 -7.25 -6.29 3.65
C TYR A 139 -7.30 -5.04 2.79
N LEU A 140 -8.11 -5.08 1.73
CA LEU A 140 -8.32 -3.97 0.79
C LEU A 140 -9.73 -3.39 0.97
N PRO A 141 -9.90 -2.27 1.68
CA PRO A 141 -11.19 -1.60 1.78
C PRO A 141 -11.66 -1.03 0.44
N TRP A 142 -12.93 -0.67 0.37
CA TRP A 142 -13.60 -0.18 -0.84
C TRP A 142 -12.89 1.00 -1.53
N ASN A 143 -12.20 1.83 -0.78
CA ASN A 143 -11.52 3.03 -1.24
C ASN A 143 -10.01 2.85 -1.49
N SER A 144 -9.53 1.61 -1.54
CA SER A 144 -8.15 1.31 -1.94
C SER A 144 -7.91 1.69 -3.39
N VAL A 145 -6.76 2.25 -3.70
CA VAL A 145 -6.31 2.48 -5.08
C VAL A 145 -5.49 1.27 -5.52
N ILE A 146 -5.95 0.59 -6.57
CA ILE A 146 -5.43 -0.71 -6.98
C ILE A 146 -5.23 -0.71 -8.49
N HIS A 147 -4.09 -1.19 -8.94
CA HIS A 147 -3.73 -1.29 -10.36
C HIS A 147 -3.48 -2.75 -10.72
N LYS A 148 -4.12 -3.21 -11.80
CA LYS A 148 -3.86 -4.54 -12.33
C LYS A 148 -2.45 -4.57 -12.95
N ILE A 149 -1.70 -5.60 -12.60
CA ILE A 149 -0.39 -5.86 -13.21
C ILE A 149 -0.62 -6.51 -14.59
N PRO A 150 0.07 -6.05 -15.64
CA PRO A 150 -0.02 -6.67 -16.95
C PRO A 150 0.35 -8.15 -16.94
N ASP A 151 -0.36 -8.94 -17.73
CA ASP A 151 -0.08 -10.36 -17.88
C ASP A 151 1.36 -10.58 -18.38
N GLY A 152 2.05 -11.56 -17.80
CA GLY A 152 3.43 -11.89 -18.15
C GLY A 152 4.51 -11.12 -17.38
N LEU A 153 4.14 -10.13 -16.58
CA LEU A 153 5.08 -9.48 -15.64
C LEU A 153 5.09 -10.24 -14.31
N SER A 154 6.28 -10.60 -13.82
CA SER A 154 6.37 -11.27 -12.51
C SER A 154 6.16 -10.30 -11.35
N ALA A 155 5.79 -10.81 -10.19
CA ALA A 155 5.57 -10.02 -8.99
C ALA A 155 6.84 -9.27 -8.55
N GLU A 156 8.02 -9.89 -8.69
CA GLU A 156 9.31 -9.29 -8.36
C GLU A 156 9.61 -8.08 -9.25
N HIS A 157 9.35 -8.20 -10.56
CA HIS A 157 9.52 -7.07 -11.48
C HIS A 157 8.48 -5.98 -11.21
N ALA A 158 7.25 -6.34 -10.88
CA ALA A 158 6.22 -5.40 -10.48
C ALA A 158 6.53 -4.70 -9.15
N GLY A 159 7.33 -5.32 -8.28
CA GLY A 159 7.71 -4.78 -6.97
C GLY A 159 8.42 -3.43 -7.01
N VAL A 160 8.99 -3.04 -8.17
CA VAL A 160 9.65 -1.73 -8.33
C VAL A 160 8.71 -0.63 -8.85
N VAL A 161 7.41 -0.89 -8.98
CA VAL A 161 6.44 0.07 -9.54
C VAL A 161 6.41 1.40 -8.76
N THR A 162 6.47 1.36 -7.43
CA THR A 162 6.44 2.58 -6.59
C THR A 162 7.66 3.47 -6.84
N PRO A 163 8.92 3.01 -6.73
CA PRO A 163 10.07 3.85 -7.03
C PRO A 163 10.12 4.30 -8.50
N MET A 164 9.67 3.48 -9.45
CA MET A 164 9.55 3.88 -10.85
C MET A 164 8.53 5.01 -11.04
N ALA A 165 7.34 4.91 -10.46
CA ALA A 165 6.32 5.95 -10.53
C ALA A 165 6.82 7.26 -9.92
N ASN A 166 7.52 7.21 -8.78
CA ASN A 166 8.14 8.37 -8.17
C ASN A 166 9.20 8.99 -9.09
N GLY A 167 10.06 8.18 -9.72
CA GLY A 167 11.06 8.66 -10.67
C GLY A 167 10.43 9.35 -11.87
N ILE A 168 9.36 8.80 -12.43
CA ILE A 168 8.58 9.39 -13.54
C ILE A 168 7.97 10.73 -13.07
N GLN A 169 7.32 10.76 -11.91
CA GLN A 169 6.71 11.96 -11.37
C GLN A 169 7.76 13.09 -11.23
N TRP A 170 8.87 12.80 -10.57
CA TRP A 170 9.89 13.81 -10.28
C TRP A 170 10.63 14.27 -11.54
N ALA A 171 11.02 13.34 -12.43
CA ALA A 171 11.78 13.70 -13.62
C ALA A 171 10.91 14.38 -14.68
N LEU A 172 9.79 13.77 -15.06
CA LEU A 172 8.99 14.25 -16.19
C LEU A 172 8.03 15.36 -15.79
N PHE A 173 7.28 15.18 -14.68
CA PHE A 173 6.22 16.12 -14.31
C PHE A 173 6.73 17.27 -13.45
N ASP A 174 7.53 17.01 -12.43
CA ASP A 174 7.98 18.03 -11.49
C ASP A 174 9.18 18.83 -12.06
N CYS A 175 10.14 18.16 -12.71
CA CYS A 175 11.33 18.79 -13.28
C CYS A 175 11.26 19.09 -14.78
N GLY A 176 10.23 18.62 -15.48
CA GLY A 176 10.02 18.88 -16.90
C GLY A 176 11.10 18.28 -17.81
N VAL A 177 11.71 17.15 -17.41
CA VAL A 177 12.70 16.45 -18.25
C VAL A 177 12.05 16.01 -19.55
N GLY A 178 12.57 16.46 -20.68
CA GLY A 178 12.10 16.15 -22.03
C GLY A 178 13.16 15.45 -22.86
N TYR A 179 12.83 15.23 -24.15
CA TYR A 179 13.66 14.47 -25.08
C TYR A 179 15.10 14.98 -25.21
N ASP A 180 15.29 16.32 -25.21
CA ASP A 180 16.61 16.96 -25.37
C ASP A 180 17.27 17.35 -24.04
N SER A 181 16.74 16.91 -22.92
CA SER A 181 17.25 17.28 -21.61
C SER A 181 18.55 16.57 -21.28
N ARG A 182 19.47 17.32 -20.67
CA ARG A 182 20.66 16.74 -20.02
C ARG A 182 20.39 16.61 -18.54
N VAL A 183 20.49 15.42 -18.02
CA VAL A 183 20.13 15.11 -16.63
C VAL A 183 21.39 14.69 -15.86
N LEU A 184 21.62 15.32 -14.70
CA LEU A 184 22.60 14.87 -13.74
C LEU A 184 21.90 14.17 -12.59
N ILE A 185 22.27 12.90 -12.34
CA ILE A 185 21.79 12.14 -11.19
C ILE A 185 22.93 12.06 -10.16
N GLN A 186 22.68 12.58 -8.95
CA GLN A 186 23.64 12.55 -7.86
C GLN A 186 23.13 11.65 -6.76
N GLY A 187 23.99 10.76 -6.25
CA GLY A 187 23.65 9.84 -5.17
C GLY A 187 22.65 8.76 -5.59
N PRO A 188 23.02 7.85 -6.50
CA PRO A 188 22.10 6.84 -7.03
C PRO A 188 21.71 5.74 -6.02
N GLY A 189 22.16 5.83 -4.79
CA GLY A 189 21.83 4.87 -3.72
C GLY A 189 22.99 3.95 -3.40
#